data_bbd5ca79f62ac4c82e309b624fcfd292
#
_entry.id   bbd5ca79f62ac4c82e309b624fcfd292
#
_cell.length_a   1.000
_cell.length_b   1.000
_cell.length_c   1.000
_cell.angle_alpha   90.00
_cell.angle_beta   90.00
_cell.angle_gamma   90.00
#
_symmetry.space_group_name_H-M   'P 1'
#
loop_
_entity.id
_entity.type
_entity.pdbx_description
1 polymer ?
#
loop_
_entity_poly.entity_id
_entity_poly.type
_entity_poly.pdbx_seq_one_letter_code
_entity_poly.pdbx_strand_id
1 'polypeptide(L)'
;MNLWNASAASVVLAVVAMASPGAQAPSPNLQAAADQIVKSDAAFAQSVADKNREKFLSFIAEVTTFSGGTANELHGRDGVMKAWGDFFTPDGPTLSWTPTKGEVIGAGDVGYTTGNSVFRQKDKSGKVTERRGQYVTIWKKQSDGSWKVVFDTGSNLP
;
A
#
# COMPACT_ATOMS: atom_id res chain seq x y z
N MET A 1 27.81 86.47 18.39
CA MET A 1 27.10 85.89 17.21
C MET A 1 27.18 84.42 17.32
N ASN A 2 26.12 83.79 17.78
CA ASN A 2 26.07 82.38 18.18
C ASN A 2 25.47 81.53 17.05
N LEU A 3 26.25 80.60 16.56
CA LEU A 3 25.79 79.60 15.62
C LEU A 3 25.27 78.39 16.38
N TRP A 4 24.02 78.02 16.25
CA TRP A 4 23.40 76.83 16.80
C TRP A 4 23.57 75.71 15.81
N ASN A 5 24.29 74.65 16.22
CA ASN A 5 24.34 73.38 15.53
C ASN A 5 23.18 72.51 16.05
N ALA A 6 22.22 72.23 15.21
CA ALA A 6 21.19 71.24 15.47
C ALA A 6 21.65 69.85 14.94
N SER A 7 21.98 68.98 15.87
CA SER A 7 22.25 67.60 15.53
C SER A 7 20.92 66.80 15.37
N ALA A 8 20.65 66.36 14.18
CA ALA A 8 19.52 65.42 13.92
C ALA A 8 19.90 64.03 14.32
N ALA A 9 19.27 63.50 15.35
CA ALA A 9 19.39 62.13 15.75
C ALA A 9 18.44 61.26 14.89
N SER A 10 19.00 60.42 14.01
CA SER A 10 18.25 59.43 13.22
C SER A 10 17.91 58.22 14.09
N VAL A 11 16.65 58.07 14.40
CA VAL A 11 16.14 56.84 15.05
C VAL A 11 15.94 55.78 13.99
N VAL A 12 16.79 54.75 14.00
CA VAL A 12 16.60 53.55 13.18
C VAL A 12 15.63 52.60 13.90
N LEU A 13 14.42 52.52 13.37
CA LEU A 13 13.42 51.56 13.86
C LEU A 13 13.75 50.17 13.27
N ALA A 14 14.32 49.28 14.07
CA ALA A 14 14.52 47.88 13.69
C ALA A 14 13.17 47.12 13.78
N VAL A 15 12.58 46.84 12.65
CA VAL A 15 11.41 45.95 12.58
C VAL A 15 11.90 44.50 12.73
N VAL A 16 11.74 43.94 13.91
CA VAL A 16 11.93 42.49 14.14
C VAL A 16 10.70 41.77 13.60
N ALA A 17 10.82 41.16 12.42
CA ALA A 17 9.82 40.27 11.89
C ALA A 17 9.80 38.97 12.75
N MET A 18 8.80 38.87 13.64
CA MET A 18 8.53 37.61 14.33
C MET A 18 7.98 36.62 13.31
N ALA A 19 8.82 35.65 12.89
CA ALA A 19 8.37 34.50 12.15
C ALA A 19 7.41 33.67 13.04
N SER A 20 6.14 33.64 12.68
CA SER A 20 5.18 32.73 13.32
C SER A 20 5.68 31.31 13.18
N PRO A 21 5.70 30.49 14.25
CA PRO A 21 6.03 29.07 14.10
C PRO A 21 4.98 28.44 13.17
N GLY A 22 5.45 27.96 12.00
CA GLY A 22 4.59 27.29 11.03
C GLY A 22 3.85 26.16 11.74
N ALA A 23 2.54 26.11 11.58
CA ALA A 23 1.72 25.02 12.11
C ALA A 23 2.27 23.72 11.58
N GLN A 24 2.82 22.89 12.45
CA GLN A 24 3.34 21.58 12.11
C GLN A 24 2.16 20.72 11.66
N ALA A 25 2.26 20.10 10.45
CA ALA A 25 1.23 19.20 9.98
C ALA A 25 0.98 18.10 11.03
N PRO A 26 -0.28 17.75 11.30
CA PRO A 26 -0.60 16.72 12.29
C PRO A 26 0.12 15.42 11.93
N SER A 27 0.69 14.76 12.93
CA SER A 27 1.34 13.46 12.75
C SER A 27 0.35 12.45 12.19
N PRO A 28 0.74 11.60 11.21
CA PRO A 28 -0.16 10.62 10.63
C PRO A 28 -0.66 9.63 11.69
N ASN A 29 -1.94 9.33 11.67
CA ASN A 29 -2.50 8.27 12.51
C ASN A 29 -2.15 6.91 11.88
N LEU A 30 -0.99 6.36 12.23
CA LEU A 30 -0.47 5.12 11.67
C LEU A 30 -1.35 3.92 11.99
N GLN A 31 -2.00 3.88 13.15
CA GLN A 31 -2.92 2.79 13.50
C GLN A 31 -4.15 2.80 12.60
N ALA A 32 -4.80 3.94 12.41
CA ALA A 32 -5.94 4.03 11.50
C ALA A 32 -5.58 3.66 10.06
N ALA A 33 -4.37 4.03 9.62
CA ALA A 33 -3.86 3.63 8.31
C ALA A 33 -3.58 2.12 8.23
N ALA A 34 -3.06 1.50 9.30
CA ALA A 34 -2.87 0.06 9.39
C ALA A 34 -4.21 -0.69 9.31
N ASP A 35 -5.24 -0.22 10.01
CA ASP A 35 -6.59 -0.78 9.93
C ASP A 35 -7.18 -0.66 8.50
N GLN A 36 -6.86 0.43 7.79
CA GLN A 36 -7.28 0.61 6.39
C GLN A 36 -6.65 -0.42 5.46
N ILE A 37 -5.32 -0.67 5.56
CA ILE A 37 -4.67 -1.65 4.69
C ILE A 37 -5.12 -3.08 5.00
N VAL A 38 -5.40 -3.43 6.25
CA VAL A 38 -5.98 -4.73 6.60
C VAL A 38 -7.37 -4.92 5.97
N LYS A 39 -8.23 -3.90 6.01
CA LYS A 39 -9.52 -3.92 5.34
C LYS A 39 -9.40 -4.00 3.82
N SER A 40 -8.43 -3.27 3.25
CA SER A 40 -8.15 -3.30 1.81
C SER A 40 -7.68 -4.68 1.36
N ASP A 41 -6.83 -5.34 2.15
CA ASP A 41 -6.33 -6.68 1.88
C ASP A 41 -7.45 -7.73 1.97
N ALA A 42 -8.31 -7.66 2.97
CA ALA A 42 -9.49 -8.53 3.06
C ALA A 42 -10.42 -8.34 1.84
N ALA A 43 -10.64 -7.11 1.39
CA ALA A 43 -11.45 -6.83 0.21
C ALA A 43 -10.75 -7.27 -1.10
N PHE A 44 -9.43 -7.22 -1.14
CA PHE A 44 -8.61 -7.74 -2.23
C PHE A 44 -8.75 -9.27 -2.32
N ALA A 45 -8.65 -9.99 -1.19
CA ALA A 45 -8.91 -11.43 -1.11
C ALA A 45 -10.33 -11.78 -1.58
N GLN A 46 -11.33 -11.03 -1.12
CA GLN A 46 -12.72 -11.24 -1.52
C GLN A 46 -12.93 -11.08 -3.02
N SER A 47 -12.21 -10.15 -3.68
CA SER A 47 -12.32 -9.97 -5.13
C SER A 47 -11.91 -11.20 -5.93
N VAL A 48 -10.94 -11.98 -5.44
CA VAL A 48 -10.52 -13.27 -6.03
C VAL A 48 -11.56 -14.36 -5.73
N ALA A 49 -12.07 -14.42 -4.50
CA ALA A 49 -13.11 -15.35 -4.12
C ALA A 49 -14.38 -15.18 -4.95
N ASP A 50 -14.75 -13.93 -5.24
CA ASP A 50 -15.90 -13.54 -6.07
C ASP A 50 -15.62 -13.66 -7.57
N LYS A 51 -14.39 -14.02 -7.97
CA LYS A 51 -13.93 -14.03 -9.36
C LYS A 51 -14.13 -12.68 -10.08
N ASN A 52 -14.08 -11.59 -9.33
CA ASN A 52 -14.26 -10.24 -9.84
C ASN A 52 -12.91 -9.63 -10.26
N ARG A 53 -12.52 -9.91 -11.51
CA ARG A 53 -11.27 -9.42 -12.11
C ARG A 53 -11.11 -7.91 -12.05
N GLU A 54 -12.17 -7.16 -12.33
CA GLU A 54 -12.13 -5.69 -12.33
C GLU A 54 -11.84 -5.16 -10.93
N LYS A 55 -12.55 -5.68 -9.93
CA LYS A 55 -12.33 -5.34 -8.54
C LYS A 55 -10.92 -5.70 -8.07
N PHE A 56 -10.41 -6.88 -8.45
CA PHE A 56 -9.05 -7.30 -8.17
C PHE A 56 -8.04 -6.27 -8.72
N LEU A 57 -8.13 -5.92 -10.00
CA LEU A 57 -7.25 -4.94 -10.64
C LEU A 57 -7.34 -3.56 -10.00
N SER A 58 -8.49 -3.21 -9.40
CA SER A 58 -8.65 -1.92 -8.72
C SER A 58 -7.77 -1.77 -7.49
N PHE A 59 -7.28 -2.87 -6.89
CA PHE A 59 -6.34 -2.84 -5.77
C PHE A 59 -4.87 -2.78 -6.21
N ILE A 60 -4.55 -3.05 -7.46
CA ILE A 60 -3.18 -3.17 -7.95
C ILE A 60 -2.70 -1.83 -8.54
N ALA A 61 -1.53 -1.37 -8.11
CA ALA A 61 -0.88 -0.21 -8.72
C ALA A 61 -0.45 -0.52 -10.17
N GLU A 62 -0.29 0.50 -11.00
CA GLU A 62 0.24 0.31 -12.36
C GLU A 62 1.67 -0.23 -12.31
N VAL A 63 2.49 0.36 -11.44
CA VAL A 63 3.83 -0.15 -11.15
C VAL A 63 3.72 -1.06 -9.93
N THR A 64 3.78 -2.34 -10.16
CA THR A 64 3.70 -3.39 -9.14
C THR A 64 4.60 -4.55 -9.49
N THR A 65 5.02 -5.32 -8.50
CA THR A 65 5.73 -6.59 -8.68
C THR A 65 5.08 -7.66 -7.82
N PHE A 66 4.73 -8.79 -8.44
CA PHE A 66 4.31 -9.99 -7.73
C PHE A 66 5.39 -11.06 -7.89
N SER A 67 5.88 -11.57 -6.77
CA SER A 67 6.92 -12.60 -6.73
C SER A 67 6.42 -13.83 -5.96
N GLY A 68 6.15 -14.90 -6.66
CA GLY A 68 5.74 -16.17 -6.06
C GLY A 68 6.87 -16.98 -5.41
N GLY A 69 7.97 -16.33 -5.04
CA GLY A 69 9.18 -17.01 -4.53
C GLY A 69 9.95 -17.75 -5.63
N THR A 70 9.67 -17.48 -6.89
CA THR A 70 10.32 -18.04 -8.07
C THR A 70 11.17 -16.99 -8.77
N ALA A 71 12.04 -17.43 -9.69
CA ALA A 71 12.85 -16.51 -10.51
C ALA A 71 12.01 -15.65 -11.50
N ASN A 72 10.73 -15.92 -11.63
CA ASN A 72 9.83 -15.23 -12.55
C ASN A 72 8.94 -14.24 -11.78
N GLU A 73 9.37 -13.00 -11.73
CA GLU A 73 8.55 -11.91 -11.22
C GLU A 73 7.52 -11.45 -12.26
N LEU A 74 6.35 -11.07 -11.78
CA LEU A 74 5.28 -10.52 -12.59
C LEU A 74 5.27 -8.99 -12.41
N HIS A 75 5.48 -8.26 -13.48
CA HIS A 75 5.55 -6.81 -13.42
C HIS A 75 4.31 -6.17 -14.05
N GLY A 76 3.77 -5.15 -13.36
CA GLY A 76 2.60 -4.41 -13.78
C GLY A 76 1.31 -5.23 -13.77
N ARG A 77 0.18 -4.55 -13.97
CA ARG A 77 -1.15 -5.19 -13.99
C ARG A 77 -1.27 -6.29 -15.04
N ASP A 78 -0.72 -6.08 -16.23
CA ASP A 78 -0.79 -7.05 -17.33
C ASP A 78 0.01 -8.31 -17.02
N GLY A 79 1.22 -8.17 -16.45
CA GLY A 79 2.02 -9.30 -16.00
C GLY A 79 1.31 -10.12 -14.94
N VAL A 80 0.72 -9.46 -13.95
CA VAL A 80 -0.08 -10.12 -12.91
C VAL A 80 -1.27 -10.84 -13.54
N MET A 81 -2.04 -10.20 -14.42
CA MET A 81 -3.22 -10.80 -15.02
C MET A 81 -2.91 -11.96 -15.95
N LYS A 82 -1.76 -11.94 -16.62
CA LYS A 82 -1.32 -13.07 -17.46
C LYS A 82 -1.13 -14.34 -16.61
N ALA A 83 -0.64 -14.21 -15.38
CA ALA A 83 -0.40 -15.36 -14.49
C ALA A 83 -1.62 -15.69 -13.61
N TRP A 84 -2.43 -14.70 -13.26
CA TRP A 84 -3.56 -14.86 -12.34
C TRP A 84 -4.91 -15.05 -13.07
N GLY A 85 -4.94 -14.99 -14.39
CA GLY A 85 -6.17 -15.03 -15.18
C GLY A 85 -7.06 -16.25 -14.87
N ASP A 86 -6.46 -17.41 -14.64
CA ASP A 86 -7.18 -18.64 -14.37
C ASP A 86 -7.97 -18.62 -13.05
N PHE A 87 -7.56 -17.82 -12.06
CA PHE A 87 -8.32 -17.63 -10.82
C PHE A 87 -9.70 -17.02 -11.05
N PHE A 88 -9.90 -16.34 -12.18
CA PHE A 88 -11.15 -15.65 -12.51
C PHE A 88 -12.05 -16.47 -13.47
N THR A 89 -11.66 -17.69 -13.80
CA THR A 89 -12.48 -18.62 -14.61
C THR A 89 -13.40 -19.46 -13.71
N PRO A 90 -14.57 -19.94 -14.20
CA PRO A 90 -15.50 -20.73 -13.39
C PRO A 90 -14.86 -21.97 -12.76
N ASP A 91 -14.06 -22.71 -13.52
CA ASP A 91 -13.44 -23.98 -13.11
C ASP A 91 -11.97 -23.85 -12.74
N GLY A 92 -11.46 -22.63 -12.67
CA GLY A 92 -10.09 -22.34 -12.33
C GLY A 92 -9.71 -22.64 -10.88
N PRO A 93 -8.41 -22.60 -10.57
CA PRO A 93 -7.94 -22.76 -9.20
C PRO A 93 -8.55 -21.71 -8.28
N THR A 94 -8.51 -21.97 -6.99
CA THR A 94 -8.92 -20.98 -5.99
C THR A 94 -7.74 -20.61 -5.11
N LEU A 95 -7.65 -19.32 -4.81
CA LEU A 95 -6.73 -18.78 -3.82
C LEU A 95 -7.53 -17.92 -2.85
N SER A 96 -7.41 -18.23 -1.58
CA SER A 96 -7.98 -17.45 -0.50
C SER A 96 -6.87 -17.08 0.47
N TRP A 97 -6.99 -15.89 1.06
CA TRP A 97 -6.08 -15.47 2.13
C TRP A 97 -6.79 -14.61 3.15
N THR A 98 -6.20 -14.54 4.33
CA THR A 98 -6.72 -13.77 5.45
C THR A 98 -5.57 -12.97 6.06
N PRO A 99 -5.64 -11.64 6.07
CA PRO A 99 -4.66 -10.82 6.75
C PRO A 99 -4.73 -11.04 8.26
N THR A 100 -3.58 -11.25 8.87
CA THR A 100 -3.44 -11.42 10.33
C THR A 100 -2.77 -10.23 10.99
N LYS A 101 -2.03 -9.43 10.21
CA LYS A 101 -1.35 -8.22 10.68
C LYS A 101 -1.29 -7.20 9.56
N GLY A 102 -1.42 -5.92 9.92
CA GLY A 102 -1.09 -4.76 9.08
C GLY A 102 -0.25 -3.77 9.87
N GLU A 103 0.69 -3.13 9.20
CA GLU A 103 1.55 -2.10 9.78
C GLU A 103 1.83 -1.03 8.73
N VAL A 104 1.75 0.23 9.12
CA VAL A 104 2.07 1.39 8.28
C VAL A 104 3.25 2.11 8.89
N ILE A 105 4.19 2.53 8.06
CA ILE A 105 5.51 3.05 8.46
C ILE A 105 5.76 4.45 7.89
N GLY A 106 6.79 5.09 8.42
CA GLY A 106 7.29 6.38 7.91
C GLY A 106 6.25 7.50 7.97
N ALA A 107 6.01 8.12 6.84
CA ALA A 107 5.07 9.23 6.69
C ALA A 107 3.59 8.81 6.64
N GLY A 108 3.28 7.53 6.77
CA GLY A 108 1.91 7.02 6.75
C GLY A 108 1.36 6.73 5.35
N ASP A 109 2.23 6.61 4.36
CA ASP A 109 1.88 6.37 2.95
C ASP A 109 2.35 5.02 2.40
N VAL A 110 3.14 4.27 3.19
CA VAL A 110 3.58 2.90 2.89
C VAL A 110 3.29 2.00 4.07
N GLY A 111 2.81 0.80 3.81
CA GLY A 111 2.58 -0.21 4.82
C GLY A 111 2.62 -1.61 4.23
N TYR A 112 2.49 -2.60 5.09
CA TYR A 112 2.40 -3.98 4.67
C TYR A 112 1.34 -4.74 5.45
N THR A 113 0.81 -5.79 4.81
CA THR A 113 0.00 -6.81 5.45
C THR A 113 0.68 -8.16 5.35
N THR A 114 0.45 -9.01 6.33
CA THR A 114 0.85 -10.41 6.32
C THR A 114 -0.31 -11.27 6.72
N GLY A 115 -0.29 -12.54 6.28
CA GLY A 115 -1.34 -13.46 6.64
C GLY A 115 -1.09 -14.86 6.11
N ASN A 116 -2.13 -15.68 6.19
CA ASN A 116 -2.12 -17.05 5.72
C ASN A 116 -2.91 -17.17 4.42
N SER A 117 -2.46 -18.06 3.55
CA SER A 117 -3.11 -18.34 2.26
C SER A 117 -3.40 -19.81 2.09
N VAL A 118 -4.42 -20.12 1.30
CA VAL A 118 -4.78 -21.48 0.90
C VAL A 118 -5.05 -21.48 -0.60
N PHE A 119 -4.24 -22.24 -1.32
CA PHE A 119 -4.39 -22.48 -2.74
C PHE A 119 -4.99 -23.87 -2.97
N ARG A 120 -6.00 -23.98 -3.83
CA ARG A 120 -6.60 -25.25 -4.25
C ARG A 120 -6.70 -25.32 -5.75
N GLN A 121 -6.40 -26.49 -6.30
CA GLN A 121 -6.62 -26.78 -7.71
C GLN A 121 -7.01 -28.24 -7.90
N LYS A 122 -7.74 -28.55 -8.97
CA LYS A 122 -7.97 -29.92 -9.42
C LYS A 122 -6.79 -30.40 -10.27
N ASP A 123 -6.31 -31.57 -10.01
CA ASP A 123 -5.37 -32.26 -10.90
C ASP A 123 -6.09 -32.87 -12.13
N LYS A 124 -5.33 -33.50 -13.04
CA LYS A 124 -5.87 -34.10 -14.25
C LYS A 124 -6.87 -35.21 -13.99
N SER A 125 -6.87 -35.82 -12.80
CA SER A 125 -7.83 -36.87 -12.38
C SER A 125 -9.09 -36.30 -11.73
N GLY A 126 -9.15 -34.95 -11.54
CA GLY A 126 -10.23 -34.27 -10.85
C GLY A 126 -10.06 -34.23 -9.33
N LYS A 127 -8.97 -34.74 -8.78
CA LYS A 127 -8.68 -34.73 -7.35
C LYS A 127 -8.22 -33.29 -6.95
N VAL A 128 -8.81 -32.79 -5.88
CA VAL A 128 -8.42 -31.46 -5.32
C VAL A 128 -7.11 -31.59 -4.54
N THR A 129 -6.15 -30.78 -4.89
CA THR A 129 -4.91 -30.57 -4.11
C THR A 129 -5.00 -29.24 -3.38
N GLU A 130 -4.51 -29.20 -2.14
CA GLU A 130 -4.46 -28.01 -1.29
C GLU A 130 -3.01 -27.71 -0.90
N ARG A 131 -2.64 -26.43 -0.95
CA ARG A 131 -1.36 -25.93 -0.41
C ARG A 131 -1.64 -24.75 0.49
N ARG A 132 -1.00 -24.72 1.64
CA ARG A 132 -1.06 -23.61 2.60
C ARG A 132 0.20 -22.78 2.52
N GLY A 133 0.07 -21.52 2.72
CA GLY A 133 1.19 -20.58 2.64
C GLY A 133 1.04 -19.40 3.56
N GLN A 134 2.06 -18.59 3.54
CA GLN A 134 2.07 -17.24 4.14
C GLN A 134 2.43 -16.23 3.06
N TYR A 135 2.01 -14.99 3.26
CA TYR A 135 2.25 -13.93 2.28
C TYR A 135 2.61 -12.61 2.96
N VAL A 136 3.21 -11.74 2.18
CA VAL A 136 3.43 -10.32 2.48
C VAL A 136 2.98 -9.51 1.29
N THR A 137 2.11 -8.54 1.54
CA THR A 137 1.70 -7.54 0.54
C THR A 137 2.12 -6.15 1.00
N ILE A 138 2.84 -5.42 0.14
CA ILE A 138 3.21 -4.02 0.39
C ILE A 138 2.20 -3.11 -0.31
N TRP A 139 1.67 -2.17 0.47
CA TRP A 139 0.68 -1.20 0.07
C TRP A 139 1.27 0.20 0.01
N LYS A 140 0.89 0.97 -0.99
CA LYS A 140 1.21 2.39 -1.10
C LYS A 140 -0.06 3.21 -1.22
N LYS A 141 -0.14 4.27 -0.40
CA LYS A 141 -1.25 5.21 -0.45
C LYS A 141 -1.12 6.09 -1.69
N GLN A 142 -2.21 6.24 -2.41
CA GLN A 142 -2.31 7.06 -3.60
C GLN A 142 -2.74 8.49 -3.25
N SER A 143 -2.64 9.42 -4.20
CA SER A 143 -3.06 10.82 -4.03
C SER A 143 -4.56 10.97 -3.76
N ASP A 144 -5.39 10.02 -4.22
CA ASP A 144 -6.83 9.96 -3.95
C ASP A 144 -7.17 9.33 -2.58
N GLY A 145 -6.15 8.97 -1.78
CA GLY A 145 -6.29 8.34 -0.48
C GLY A 145 -6.49 6.83 -0.52
N SER A 146 -6.66 6.21 -1.70
CA SER A 146 -6.77 4.75 -1.83
C SER A 146 -5.41 4.06 -1.59
N TRP A 147 -5.46 2.81 -1.14
CA TRP A 147 -4.28 1.97 -1.00
C TRP A 147 -4.17 0.99 -2.17
N LYS A 148 -2.99 0.88 -2.76
CA LYS A 148 -2.71 -0.03 -3.87
C LYS A 148 -1.52 -0.93 -3.56
N VAL A 149 -1.62 -2.17 -4.03
CA VAL A 149 -0.53 -3.16 -3.97
C VAL A 149 0.59 -2.74 -4.91
N VAL A 150 1.79 -2.59 -4.37
CA VAL A 150 3.02 -2.30 -5.12
C VAL A 150 3.98 -3.48 -5.12
N PHE A 151 3.85 -4.38 -4.16
CA PHE A 151 4.60 -5.63 -4.11
C PHE A 151 3.77 -6.70 -3.40
N ASP A 152 3.83 -7.93 -3.91
CA ASP A 152 3.21 -9.09 -3.28
C ASP A 152 4.12 -10.31 -3.41
N THR A 153 4.24 -11.09 -2.34
CA THR A 153 5.00 -12.33 -2.33
C THR A 153 4.40 -13.32 -1.35
N GLY A 154 4.55 -14.59 -1.64
CA GLY A 154 4.13 -15.66 -0.75
C GLY A 154 5.04 -16.88 -0.84
N SER A 155 5.01 -17.70 0.21
CA SER A 155 5.71 -18.96 0.28
C SER A 155 4.77 -20.06 0.77
N ASN A 156 4.95 -21.28 0.25
CA ASN A 156 4.26 -22.44 0.79
C ASN A 156 4.85 -22.82 2.16
N LEU A 157 3.97 -23.23 3.05
CA LEU A 157 4.39 -23.90 4.29
C LEU A 157 4.80 -25.34 3.98
N PRO A 158 5.78 -25.90 4.72
CA PRO A 158 6.18 -27.30 4.57
C PRO A 158 5.05 -28.28 4.89
#